data_8bc17616071f32692392ecb26d807007
#
_entry.id   8bc17616071f32692392ecb26d807007
#
_cell.length_a   1.000
_cell.length_b   1.000
_cell.length_c   1.000
_cell.angle_alpha   90.00
_cell.angle_beta   90.00
_cell.angle_gamma   90.00
#
_symmetry.space_group_name_H-M   'P 1'
#
loop_
_entity.id
_entity.type
_entity.pdbx_description
1 polymer ?
#
loop_
_entity_poly.entity_id
_entity_poly.type
_entity_poly.pdbx_seq_one_letter_code
_entity_poly.pdbx_strand_id
1 'polypeptide(L)'
;MLDNKVAVVTGAGRGLGRAYAKALAAAGASVVVNDVDADVAEETVAAIVKDGGKAVVEVGPVGETETAQALVDRAVNEFGRLDVMVTNAGVLRDRTLRNVTDEDFDLVLRTHLRGTFTCGRAAFLRFREQGEGGRLILVGSPAGQRASFGQTAYSAAKAAIVGMARTWAVECAKANVTVNAIIPTALTRMVATIPGLGSLVEEVEKGAPVPRDVRLRGLGKPEDAAG
;
A
#
# COMPACT_ATOMS: atom_id res chain seq x y z
N MET A 1 -1.35 -11.75 -17.92
CA MET A 1 -2.56 -10.96 -17.54
C MET A 1 -2.23 -9.48 -17.47
N LEU A 2 -1.13 -9.10 -16.85
CA LEU A 2 -0.63 -7.71 -16.77
C LEU A 2 0.64 -7.49 -17.60
N ASP A 3 0.81 -8.25 -18.67
CA ASP A 3 1.97 -8.13 -19.56
C ASP A 3 2.06 -6.71 -20.12
N ASN A 4 3.26 -6.14 -20.10
CA ASN A 4 3.55 -4.77 -20.50
C ASN A 4 2.85 -3.68 -19.65
N LYS A 5 2.33 -4.01 -18.47
CA LYS A 5 1.83 -3.06 -17.48
C LYS A 5 2.90 -2.74 -16.45
N VAL A 6 2.86 -1.51 -15.94
CA VAL A 6 3.80 -1.03 -14.94
C VAL A 6 3.04 -0.58 -13.70
N ALA A 7 3.45 -1.09 -12.56
CA ALA A 7 2.84 -0.78 -11.27
C ALA A 7 3.85 -0.12 -10.31
N VAL A 8 3.38 0.83 -9.52
CA VAL A 8 4.09 1.35 -8.35
C VAL A 8 3.35 0.88 -7.11
N VAL A 9 4.07 0.34 -6.13
CA VAL A 9 3.52 -0.06 -4.83
C VAL A 9 4.29 0.63 -3.71
N THR A 10 3.61 1.43 -2.91
CA THR A 10 4.25 2.14 -1.79
C THR A 10 4.23 1.31 -0.50
N GLY A 11 5.29 1.41 0.33
CA GLY A 11 5.46 0.59 1.53
C GLY A 11 5.54 -0.90 1.17
N ALA A 12 6.27 -1.22 0.10
CA ALA A 12 6.30 -2.55 -0.50
C ALA A 12 7.49 -3.42 -0.06
N GLY A 13 8.28 -2.96 0.90
CA GLY A 13 9.38 -3.74 1.46
C GLY A 13 8.91 -4.91 2.33
N ARG A 14 7.71 -4.82 2.94
CA ARG A 14 7.18 -5.81 3.89
C ARG A 14 5.67 -6.00 3.79
N GLY A 15 5.17 -7.05 4.43
CA GLY A 15 3.74 -7.29 4.69
C GLY A 15 2.87 -7.23 3.43
N LEU A 16 1.74 -6.52 3.52
CA LEU A 16 0.78 -6.40 2.42
C LEU A 16 1.39 -5.79 1.15
N GLY A 17 2.18 -4.71 1.28
CA GLY A 17 2.80 -4.07 0.12
C GLY A 17 3.74 -5.01 -0.64
N ARG A 18 4.55 -5.82 0.08
CA ARG A 18 5.38 -6.85 -0.53
C ARG A 18 4.54 -7.92 -1.23
N ALA A 19 3.44 -8.34 -0.62
CA ALA A 19 2.53 -9.32 -1.22
C ALA A 19 1.89 -8.77 -2.50
N TYR A 20 1.41 -7.51 -2.48
CA TYR A 20 0.87 -6.85 -3.67
C TYR A 20 1.91 -6.72 -4.80
N ALA A 21 3.14 -6.28 -4.47
CA ALA A 21 4.21 -6.15 -5.45
C ALA A 21 4.53 -7.50 -6.11
N LYS A 22 4.64 -8.58 -5.32
CA LYS A 22 4.87 -9.93 -5.82
C LYS A 22 3.72 -10.45 -6.67
N ALA A 23 2.46 -10.25 -6.25
CA ALA A 23 1.28 -10.69 -6.99
C ALA A 23 1.16 -9.97 -8.35
N LEU A 24 1.39 -8.64 -8.39
CA LEU A 24 1.40 -7.87 -9.63
C LEU A 24 2.52 -8.34 -10.58
N ALA A 25 3.72 -8.59 -10.05
CA ALA A 25 4.83 -9.11 -10.84
C ALA A 25 4.55 -10.53 -11.37
N ALA A 26 4.00 -11.42 -10.55
CA ALA A 26 3.58 -12.77 -10.97
C ALA A 26 2.48 -12.74 -12.03
N ALA A 27 1.64 -11.71 -12.05
CA ALA A 27 0.65 -11.47 -13.09
C ALA A 27 1.23 -10.88 -14.39
N GLY A 28 2.54 -10.57 -14.44
CA GLY A 28 3.26 -10.08 -15.62
C GLY A 28 3.61 -8.60 -15.61
N ALA A 29 3.25 -7.84 -14.56
CA ALA A 29 3.61 -6.43 -14.46
C ALA A 29 5.09 -6.21 -14.13
N SER A 30 5.66 -5.11 -14.64
CA SER A 30 6.90 -4.56 -14.09
C SER A 30 6.58 -3.69 -12.88
N VAL A 31 7.35 -3.79 -11.79
CA VAL A 31 6.97 -3.18 -10.50
C VAL A 31 8.06 -2.24 -9.97
N VAL A 32 7.67 -1.03 -9.61
CA VAL A 32 8.47 -0.14 -8.76
C VAL A 32 8.09 -0.40 -7.30
N VAL A 33 9.06 -0.87 -6.53
CA VAL A 33 8.92 -1.18 -5.10
C VAL A 33 9.41 0.03 -4.31
N ASN A 34 8.52 0.70 -3.59
CA ASN A 34 8.90 1.81 -2.71
C ASN A 34 8.85 1.39 -1.24
N ASP A 35 9.85 1.81 -0.51
CA ASP A 35 9.86 1.82 0.96
C ASP A 35 10.80 2.94 1.44
N VAL A 36 10.73 3.30 2.72
CA VAL A 36 11.71 4.20 3.38
C VAL A 36 12.98 3.46 3.77
N ASP A 37 12.89 2.14 3.91
CA ASP A 37 13.97 1.23 4.25
C ASP A 37 14.46 0.54 2.97
N ALA A 38 15.66 0.93 2.52
CA ALA A 38 16.26 0.44 1.27
C ALA A 38 16.44 -1.07 1.27
N ASP A 39 16.95 -1.63 2.38
CA ASP A 39 17.30 -3.06 2.46
C ASP A 39 16.10 -3.95 2.22
N VAL A 40 14.96 -3.63 2.84
CA VAL A 40 13.73 -4.44 2.67
C VAL A 40 13.06 -4.22 1.31
N ALA A 41 13.23 -3.04 0.70
CA ALA A 41 12.77 -2.80 -0.65
C ALA A 41 13.58 -3.64 -1.65
N GLU A 42 14.91 -3.68 -1.48
CA GLU A 42 15.83 -4.51 -2.29
C GLU A 42 15.56 -6.01 -2.12
N GLU A 43 15.30 -6.48 -0.89
CA GLU A 43 14.88 -7.87 -0.66
C GLU A 43 13.60 -8.23 -1.44
N THR A 44 12.64 -7.31 -1.51
CA THR A 44 11.40 -7.53 -2.26
C THR A 44 11.68 -7.59 -3.76
N VAL A 45 12.49 -6.69 -4.28
CA VAL A 45 12.91 -6.70 -5.69
C VAL A 45 13.68 -7.97 -6.02
N ALA A 46 14.64 -8.37 -5.18
CA ALA A 46 15.40 -9.61 -5.38
C ALA A 46 14.49 -10.86 -5.42
N ALA A 47 13.48 -10.90 -4.55
CA ALA A 47 12.50 -11.98 -4.55
C ALA A 47 11.67 -12.00 -5.84
N ILE A 48 11.20 -10.86 -6.34
CA ILE A 48 10.45 -10.75 -7.60
C ILE A 48 11.33 -11.19 -8.79
N VAL A 49 12.56 -10.72 -8.85
CA VAL A 49 13.50 -11.06 -9.93
C VAL A 49 13.85 -12.54 -9.90
N LYS A 50 14.06 -13.13 -8.73
CA LYS A 50 14.29 -14.57 -8.56
C LYS A 50 13.13 -15.40 -9.09
N ASP A 51 11.90 -14.93 -8.91
CA ASP A 51 10.68 -15.59 -9.40
C ASP A 51 10.42 -15.29 -10.91
N GLY A 52 11.36 -14.62 -11.61
CA GLY A 52 11.29 -14.31 -13.05
C GLY A 52 10.55 -13.03 -13.41
N GLY A 53 10.10 -12.23 -12.42
CA GLY A 53 9.47 -10.95 -12.64
C GLY A 53 10.45 -9.81 -12.87
N LYS A 54 9.93 -8.59 -13.13
CA LYS A 54 10.70 -7.36 -13.30
C LYS A 54 10.36 -6.38 -12.20
N ALA A 55 11.34 -5.91 -11.47
CA ALA A 55 11.14 -4.90 -10.43
C ALA A 55 12.37 -4.04 -10.23
N VAL A 56 12.16 -2.82 -9.74
CA VAL A 56 13.21 -1.88 -9.33
C VAL A 56 12.80 -1.19 -8.04
N VAL A 57 13.79 -0.68 -7.30
CA VAL A 57 13.58 0.07 -6.05
C VAL A 57 13.48 1.56 -6.34
N GLU A 58 12.60 2.25 -5.60
CA GLU A 58 12.64 3.69 -5.41
C GLU A 58 12.46 4.00 -3.91
N VAL A 59 13.52 4.47 -3.26
CA VAL A 59 13.54 4.71 -1.81
C VAL A 59 13.06 6.11 -1.49
N GLY A 60 12.17 6.25 -0.53
CA GLY A 60 11.75 7.56 -0.05
C GLY A 60 10.45 7.54 0.76
N PRO A 61 10.25 8.53 1.64
CA PRO A 61 9.05 8.67 2.44
C PRO A 61 7.89 9.19 1.58
N VAL A 62 6.74 8.51 1.64
CA VAL A 62 5.52 9.03 1.05
C VAL A 62 5.00 10.26 1.82
N GLY A 63 4.19 11.10 1.17
CA GLY A 63 3.66 12.33 1.75
C GLY A 63 4.36 13.59 1.24
N GLU A 64 5.54 13.44 0.66
CA GLU A 64 6.24 14.52 -0.06
C GLU A 64 5.92 14.45 -1.57
N THR A 65 5.74 15.64 -2.18
CA THR A 65 5.41 15.72 -3.61
C THR A 65 6.57 15.23 -4.47
N GLU A 66 7.79 15.51 -4.04
CA GLU A 66 9.03 15.13 -4.71
C GLU A 66 9.19 13.61 -4.76
N THR A 67 8.94 12.92 -3.64
CA THR A 67 8.95 11.44 -3.61
C THR A 67 7.87 10.85 -4.51
N ALA A 68 6.66 11.42 -4.49
CA ALA A 68 5.58 10.96 -5.36
C ALA A 68 5.92 11.12 -6.85
N GLN A 69 6.58 12.21 -7.22
CA GLN A 69 7.07 12.42 -8.59
C GLN A 69 8.19 11.45 -8.93
N ALA A 70 9.18 11.26 -8.05
CA ALA A 70 10.28 10.32 -8.25
C ALA A 70 9.79 8.88 -8.51
N LEU A 71 8.73 8.45 -7.82
CA LEU A 71 8.09 7.14 -8.05
C LEU A 71 7.53 7.01 -9.47
N VAL A 72 6.86 8.04 -9.96
CA VAL A 72 6.31 8.08 -11.32
C VAL A 72 7.45 8.11 -12.34
N ASP A 73 8.43 8.98 -12.13
CA ASP A 73 9.61 9.11 -13.02
C ASP A 73 10.41 7.81 -13.07
N ARG A 74 10.57 7.12 -11.95
CA ARG A 74 11.21 5.80 -11.90
C ARG A 74 10.49 4.77 -12.76
N ALA A 75 9.16 4.71 -12.68
CA ALA A 75 8.35 3.82 -13.50
C ALA A 75 8.50 4.13 -15.01
N VAL A 76 8.49 5.42 -15.35
CA VAL A 76 8.60 5.87 -16.75
C VAL A 76 10.01 5.66 -17.31
N ASN A 77 11.04 6.02 -16.55
CA ASN A 77 12.43 5.92 -17.00
C ASN A 77 12.87 4.46 -17.16
N GLU A 78 12.42 3.57 -16.27
CA GLU A 78 12.82 2.17 -16.31
C GLU A 78 11.96 1.33 -17.26
N PHE A 79 10.64 1.59 -17.28
CA PHE A 79 9.68 0.72 -17.98
C PHE A 79 8.83 1.42 -19.03
N GLY A 80 9.04 2.73 -19.25
CA GLY A 80 8.42 3.53 -20.30
C GLY A 80 7.01 4.05 -19.99
N ARG A 81 6.35 3.60 -18.91
CA ARG A 81 4.96 3.93 -18.61
C ARG A 81 4.61 3.76 -17.14
N LEU A 82 3.41 4.18 -16.76
CA LEU A 82 2.76 3.82 -15.50
C LEU A 82 1.30 3.43 -15.78
N ASP A 83 0.83 2.32 -15.20
CA ASP A 83 -0.55 1.84 -15.36
C ASP A 83 -1.30 1.69 -14.03
N VAL A 84 -0.58 1.35 -12.96
CA VAL A 84 -1.16 1.06 -11.64
C VAL A 84 -0.39 1.78 -10.55
N MET A 85 -1.10 2.47 -9.65
CA MET A 85 -0.54 3.01 -8.41
C MET A 85 -1.28 2.40 -7.23
N VAL A 86 -0.54 1.69 -6.36
CA VAL A 86 -1.05 1.13 -5.10
C VAL A 86 -0.51 1.95 -3.93
N THR A 87 -1.36 2.71 -3.27
CA THR A 87 -0.98 3.54 -2.11
C THR A 87 -1.20 2.76 -0.82
N ASN A 88 -0.18 1.97 -0.45
CA ASN A 88 -0.23 1.04 0.69
C ASN A 88 0.60 1.52 1.89
N ALA A 89 1.62 2.34 1.70
CA ALA A 89 2.52 2.78 2.77
C ALA A 89 1.78 3.26 4.02
N GLY A 90 2.28 2.88 5.19
CA GLY A 90 1.62 3.23 6.44
C GLY A 90 2.46 2.96 7.67
N VAL A 91 2.14 3.66 8.75
CA VAL A 91 2.73 3.52 10.08
C VAL A 91 1.63 3.46 11.14
N LEU A 92 1.91 2.84 12.27
CA LEU A 92 1.05 2.88 13.45
C LEU A 92 1.71 3.71 14.56
N ARG A 93 0.88 4.50 15.23
CA ARG A 93 1.20 5.21 16.47
C ARG A 93 -0.01 5.10 17.39
N ASP A 94 -0.29 3.84 17.80
CA ASP A 94 -1.49 3.54 18.60
C ASP A 94 -1.33 4.13 20.01
N ARG A 95 -2.17 5.10 20.32
CA ARG A 95 -2.26 5.79 21.60
C ARG A 95 -3.72 6.14 21.88
N THR A 96 -4.11 6.07 23.15
CA THR A 96 -5.41 6.60 23.56
C THR A 96 -5.47 8.11 23.36
N LEU A 97 -6.67 8.69 23.23
CA LEU A 97 -6.87 10.12 23.05
C LEU A 97 -6.10 10.98 24.09
N ARG A 98 -5.95 10.49 25.31
CA ARG A 98 -5.18 11.16 26.38
C ARG A 98 -3.68 11.22 26.07
N ASN A 99 -3.13 10.23 25.36
CA ASN A 99 -1.69 9.99 25.26
C ASN A 99 -1.15 10.19 23.83
N VAL A 100 -2.00 10.41 22.83
CA VAL A 100 -1.54 10.72 21.47
C VAL A 100 -0.92 12.11 21.47
N THR A 101 0.25 12.23 20.83
CA THR A 101 0.91 13.54 20.65
C THR A 101 0.59 14.10 19.27
N ASP A 102 0.80 15.41 19.08
CA ASP A 102 0.62 16.07 17.79
C ASP A 102 1.58 15.46 16.74
N GLU A 103 2.82 15.13 17.13
CA GLU A 103 3.82 14.52 16.25
C GLU A 103 3.39 13.11 15.79
N ASP A 104 2.86 12.28 16.69
CA ASP A 104 2.34 10.95 16.36
C ASP A 104 1.12 11.07 15.43
N PHE A 105 0.22 12.02 15.71
CA PHE A 105 -0.94 12.31 14.88
C PHE A 105 -0.54 12.75 13.47
N ASP A 106 0.34 13.74 13.37
CA ASP A 106 0.81 14.31 12.11
C ASP A 106 1.58 13.29 11.27
N LEU A 107 2.44 12.47 11.90
CA LEU A 107 3.16 11.41 11.21
C LEU A 107 2.21 10.40 10.56
N VAL A 108 1.18 9.96 11.29
CA VAL A 108 0.18 9.03 10.77
C VAL A 108 -0.60 9.65 9.61
N LEU A 109 -1.07 10.90 9.75
CA LEU A 109 -1.79 11.58 8.67
C LEU A 109 -0.89 11.85 7.46
N ARG A 110 0.36 12.26 7.68
CA ARG A 110 1.33 12.48 6.60
C ARG A 110 1.56 11.21 5.80
N THR A 111 1.82 10.11 6.48
CA THR A 111 2.12 8.85 5.79
C THR A 111 0.89 8.28 5.08
N HIS A 112 -0.24 8.14 5.77
CA HIS A 112 -1.42 7.50 5.21
C HIS A 112 -2.21 8.39 4.28
N LEU A 113 -2.65 9.57 4.78
CA LEU A 113 -3.57 10.42 4.05
C LEU A 113 -2.85 11.25 2.99
N ARG A 114 -1.84 12.01 3.42
CA ARG A 114 -1.06 12.83 2.49
C ARG A 114 -0.27 11.97 1.50
N GLY A 115 0.28 10.82 1.94
CA GLY A 115 0.97 9.86 1.07
C GLY A 115 0.06 9.31 -0.03
N THR A 116 -1.16 8.91 0.33
CA THR A 116 -2.17 8.50 -0.66
C THR A 116 -2.50 9.64 -1.63
N PHE A 117 -2.67 10.86 -1.11
CA PHE A 117 -2.97 12.03 -1.93
C PHE A 117 -1.86 12.37 -2.91
N THR A 118 -0.61 12.50 -2.44
CA THR A 118 0.52 12.91 -3.30
C THR A 118 0.80 11.87 -4.38
N CYS A 119 0.88 10.58 -4.02
CA CYS A 119 1.12 9.48 -4.97
C CYS A 119 -0.05 9.33 -5.96
N GLY A 120 -1.29 9.35 -5.49
CA GLY A 120 -2.46 9.25 -6.35
C GLY A 120 -2.57 10.39 -7.35
N ARG A 121 -2.28 11.64 -6.92
CA ARG A 121 -2.26 12.82 -7.80
C ARG A 121 -1.15 12.72 -8.84
N ALA A 122 0.08 12.36 -8.46
CA ALA A 122 1.19 12.22 -9.40
C ALA A 122 0.89 11.14 -10.46
N ALA A 123 0.38 9.99 -10.04
CA ALA A 123 -0.02 8.93 -10.95
C ALA A 123 -1.17 9.35 -11.88
N PHE A 124 -2.19 10.05 -11.38
CA PHE A 124 -3.30 10.55 -12.21
C PHE A 124 -2.84 11.52 -13.28
N LEU A 125 -1.94 12.45 -12.96
CA LEU A 125 -1.37 13.37 -13.94
C LEU A 125 -0.64 12.60 -15.05
N ARG A 126 0.15 11.57 -14.67
CA ARG A 126 0.83 10.72 -15.65
C ARG A 126 -0.15 9.90 -16.50
N PHE A 127 -1.20 9.34 -15.93
CA PHE A 127 -2.23 8.61 -16.69
C PHE A 127 -2.92 9.51 -17.74
N ARG A 128 -3.17 10.77 -17.39
CA ARG A 128 -3.74 11.74 -18.32
C ARG A 128 -2.79 12.06 -19.48
N GLU A 129 -1.51 12.24 -19.20
CA GLU A 129 -0.49 12.48 -20.25
C GLU A 129 -0.37 11.30 -21.19
N GLN A 130 -0.41 10.06 -20.66
CA GLN A 130 -0.36 8.85 -21.48
C GLN A 130 -1.61 8.67 -22.35
N GLY A 131 -2.78 9.12 -21.90
CA GLY A 131 -4.04 8.99 -22.62
C GLY A 131 -4.65 7.59 -22.64
N GLU A 132 -4.04 6.62 -21.94
CA GLU A 132 -4.47 5.22 -21.95
C GLU A 132 -5.27 4.83 -20.69
N GLY A 133 -5.54 5.79 -19.80
CA GLY A 133 -6.16 5.54 -18.52
C GLY A 133 -5.18 4.98 -17.48
N GLY A 134 -5.71 4.46 -16.38
CA GLY A 134 -4.90 3.90 -15.29
C GLY A 134 -5.73 3.34 -14.15
N ARG A 135 -5.06 2.82 -13.11
CA ARG A 135 -5.69 2.22 -11.94
C ARG A 135 -5.09 2.80 -10.67
N LEU A 136 -5.92 3.41 -9.84
CA LEU A 136 -5.56 3.83 -8.48
C LEU A 136 -6.17 2.84 -7.49
N ILE A 137 -5.34 2.18 -6.71
CA ILE A 137 -5.74 1.24 -5.66
C ILE A 137 -5.31 1.83 -4.32
N LEU A 138 -6.30 2.27 -3.53
CA LEU A 138 -6.08 2.93 -2.26
C LEU A 138 -6.29 1.93 -1.12
N VAL A 139 -5.29 1.79 -0.24
CA VAL A 139 -5.39 0.81 0.85
C VAL A 139 -6.02 1.44 2.10
N GLY A 140 -7.29 1.13 2.31
CA GLY A 140 -8.07 1.48 3.48
C GLY A 140 -7.80 0.56 4.68
N SER A 141 -8.76 0.51 5.60
CA SER A 141 -8.74 -0.40 6.77
C SER A 141 -10.15 -0.50 7.36
N PRO A 142 -10.50 -1.62 8.02
CA PRO A 142 -11.71 -1.70 8.84
C PRO A 142 -11.78 -0.62 9.93
N ALA A 143 -10.64 -0.16 10.46
CA ALA A 143 -10.57 0.92 11.44
C ALA A 143 -11.08 2.28 10.92
N GLY A 144 -11.14 2.48 9.59
CA GLY A 144 -11.77 3.65 8.97
C GLY A 144 -13.29 3.54 8.84
N GLN A 145 -13.87 2.37 9.14
CA GLN A 145 -15.32 2.12 9.02
C GLN A 145 -16.00 1.85 10.36
N ARG A 146 -15.24 1.42 11.36
CA ARG A 146 -15.72 1.13 12.70
C ARG A 146 -14.70 1.57 13.75
N ALA A 147 -15.17 1.77 14.97
CA ALA A 147 -14.30 2.21 16.07
C ALA A 147 -13.14 1.22 16.32
N SER A 148 -11.95 1.77 16.55
CA SER A 148 -10.76 1.03 16.93
C SER A 148 -10.06 1.77 18.08
N PHE A 149 -9.98 1.12 19.26
CA PHE A 149 -9.42 1.72 20.46
C PHE A 149 -7.95 2.09 20.26
N GLY A 150 -7.58 3.30 20.65
CA GLY A 150 -6.19 3.78 20.56
C GLY A 150 -5.74 4.22 19.16
N GLN A 151 -6.62 4.22 18.14
CA GLN A 151 -6.28 4.47 16.75
C GLN A 151 -6.89 5.76 16.18
N THR A 152 -6.94 6.84 16.95
CA THR A 152 -7.57 8.11 16.53
C THR A 152 -7.06 8.59 15.17
N ALA A 153 -5.76 8.79 15.03
CA ALA A 153 -5.15 9.28 13.79
C ALA A 153 -5.28 8.27 12.64
N TYR A 154 -5.04 6.99 12.93
CA TYR A 154 -5.11 5.92 11.94
C TYR A 154 -6.54 5.76 11.39
N SER A 155 -7.54 5.71 12.26
CA SER A 155 -8.95 5.59 11.86
C SER A 155 -9.40 6.80 11.04
N ALA A 156 -9.01 8.02 11.44
CA ALA A 156 -9.29 9.24 10.69
C ALA A 156 -8.68 9.19 9.28
N ALA A 157 -7.39 8.83 9.17
CA ALA A 157 -6.71 8.72 7.88
C ALA A 157 -7.38 7.66 6.98
N LYS A 158 -7.71 6.48 7.52
CA LYS A 158 -8.30 5.39 6.76
C LYS A 158 -9.76 5.66 6.34
N ALA A 159 -10.52 6.41 7.13
CA ALA A 159 -11.84 6.90 6.74
C ALA A 159 -11.73 7.94 5.60
N ALA A 160 -10.79 8.87 5.70
CA ALA A 160 -10.55 9.88 4.67
C ALA A 160 -10.12 9.25 3.32
N ILE A 161 -9.31 8.19 3.33
CA ILE A 161 -8.91 7.45 2.11
C ILE A 161 -10.13 6.91 1.37
N VAL A 162 -11.13 6.37 2.06
CA VAL A 162 -12.38 5.91 1.45
C VAL A 162 -13.16 7.07 0.84
N GLY A 163 -13.18 8.23 1.52
CA GLY A 163 -13.76 9.47 1.00
C GLY A 163 -13.07 9.93 -0.29
N MET A 164 -11.73 9.95 -0.31
CA MET A 164 -10.96 10.27 -1.52
C MET A 164 -11.25 9.29 -2.66
N ALA A 165 -11.31 7.99 -2.39
CA ALA A 165 -11.60 6.99 -3.42
C ALA A 165 -12.94 7.26 -4.12
N ARG A 166 -14.00 7.60 -3.36
CA ARG A 166 -15.32 7.93 -3.90
C ARG A 166 -15.28 9.18 -4.78
N THR A 167 -14.63 10.25 -4.30
CA THR A 167 -14.51 11.51 -5.05
C THR A 167 -13.69 11.32 -6.32
N TRP A 168 -12.54 10.69 -6.21
CA TRP A 168 -11.64 10.49 -7.35
C TRP A 168 -12.20 9.51 -8.39
N ALA A 169 -13.03 8.55 -7.98
CA ALA A 169 -13.73 7.68 -8.92
C ALA A 169 -14.61 8.49 -9.90
N VAL A 170 -15.20 9.60 -9.43
CA VAL A 170 -16.00 10.51 -10.26
C VAL A 170 -15.10 11.44 -11.08
N GLU A 171 -14.10 12.07 -10.44
CA GLU A 171 -13.22 13.05 -11.09
C GLU A 171 -12.36 12.42 -12.19
N CYS A 172 -11.88 11.20 -11.97
CA CYS A 172 -10.95 10.51 -12.85
C CYS A 172 -11.63 9.74 -14.01
N ALA A 173 -12.95 9.54 -13.95
CA ALA A 173 -13.69 8.70 -14.89
C ALA A 173 -13.50 9.11 -16.36
N LYS A 174 -13.52 10.42 -16.66
CA LYS A 174 -13.35 10.93 -18.04
C LYS A 174 -11.95 10.64 -18.62
N ALA A 175 -10.96 10.38 -17.77
CA ALA A 175 -9.61 10.00 -18.17
C ALA A 175 -9.43 8.46 -18.27
N ASN A 176 -10.50 7.67 -18.19
CA ASN A 176 -10.45 6.20 -18.13
C ASN A 176 -9.59 5.67 -16.96
N VAL A 177 -9.57 6.41 -15.86
CA VAL A 177 -8.87 5.99 -14.62
C VAL A 177 -9.90 5.49 -13.63
N THR A 178 -9.75 4.23 -13.21
CA THR A 178 -10.57 3.67 -12.13
C THR A 178 -9.88 3.86 -10.79
N VAL A 179 -10.67 4.19 -9.77
CA VAL A 179 -10.19 4.38 -8.41
C VAL A 179 -10.97 3.49 -7.47
N ASN A 180 -10.26 2.60 -6.77
CA ASN A 180 -10.86 1.65 -5.84
C ASN A 180 -10.14 1.71 -4.49
N ALA A 181 -10.90 1.54 -3.41
CA ALA A 181 -10.34 1.32 -2.08
C ALA A 181 -10.48 -0.16 -1.70
N ILE A 182 -9.36 -0.77 -1.32
CA ILE A 182 -9.36 -2.11 -0.73
C ILE A 182 -9.25 -2.00 0.80
N ILE A 183 -9.90 -2.90 1.52
CA ILE A 183 -9.95 -2.93 2.98
C ILE A 183 -9.45 -4.28 3.46
N PRO A 184 -8.12 -4.49 3.45
CA PRO A 184 -7.53 -5.79 3.75
C PRO A 184 -7.62 -6.11 5.24
N THR A 185 -7.74 -7.40 5.54
CA THR A 185 -7.55 -7.97 6.87
C THR A 185 -6.52 -9.09 6.77
N ALA A 186 -5.31 -8.86 7.28
CA ALA A 186 -4.23 -9.83 7.20
C ALA A 186 -3.32 -9.76 8.43
N LEU A 187 -2.72 -10.91 8.78
CA LEU A 187 -1.71 -11.01 9.83
C LEU A 187 -0.41 -10.37 9.34
N THR A 188 -0.17 -9.17 9.81
CA THR A 188 1.03 -8.37 9.51
C THR A 188 1.63 -7.85 10.82
N ARG A 189 2.83 -7.28 10.77
CA ARG A 189 3.43 -6.59 11.93
C ARG A 189 2.54 -5.50 12.53
N MET A 190 1.68 -4.88 11.72
CA MET A 190 0.68 -3.94 12.25
C MET A 190 -0.32 -4.64 13.18
N VAL A 191 -0.74 -5.85 12.86
CA VAL A 191 -1.66 -6.64 13.67
C VAL A 191 -0.95 -7.26 14.88
N ALA A 192 0.36 -7.44 14.84
CA ALA A 192 1.17 -7.93 15.96
C ALA A 192 1.11 -7.02 17.21
N THR A 193 0.74 -5.75 17.04
CA THR A 193 0.51 -4.81 18.16
C THR A 193 -0.74 -5.13 18.98
N ILE A 194 -1.65 -5.95 18.44
CA ILE A 194 -2.87 -6.39 19.13
C ILE A 194 -2.49 -7.47 20.16
N PRO A 195 -2.88 -7.32 21.43
CA PRO A 195 -2.60 -8.32 22.45
C PRO A 195 -3.02 -9.74 22.04
N GLY A 196 -2.09 -10.68 22.13
CA GLY A 196 -2.31 -12.09 21.81
C GLY A 196 -2.09 -12.48 20.34
N LEU A 197 -1.77 -11.53 19.43
CA LEU A 197 -1.49 -11.83 18.03
C LEU A 197 -0.01 -11.72 17.64
N GLY A 198 0.86 -11.18 18.50
CA GLY A 198 2.27 -10.96 18.16
C GLY A 198 3.03 -12.24 17.81
N SER A 199 2.98 -13.26 18.68
CA SER A 199 3.63 -14.56 18.44
C SER A 199 3.08 -15.27 17.19
N LEU A 200 1.76 -15.16 16.97
CA LEU A 200 1.13 -15.76 15.80
C LEU A 200 1.62 -15.10 14.50
N VAL A 201 1.77 -13.77 14.47
CA VAL A 201 2.31 -13.08 13.31
C VAL A 201 3.73 -13.55 13.01
N GLU A 202 4.59 -13.68 14.04
CA GLU A 202 5.95 -14.19 13.87
C GLU A 202 6.01 -15.63 13.34
N GLU A 203 5.13 -16.50 13.83
CA GLU A 203 5.04 -17.89 13.35
C GLU A 203 4.58 -17.95 11.90
N VAL A 204 3.58 -17.16 11.53
CA VAL A 204 3.06 -17.09 10.15
C VAL A 204 4.10 -16.49 9.20
N GLU A 205 4.85 -15.46 9.61
CA GLU A 205 5.98 -14.92 8.83
C GLU A 205 7.08 -15.97 8.60
N LYS A 206 7.29 -16.90 9.54
CA LYS A 206 8.20 -18.06 9.40
C LYS A 206 7.62 -19.24 8.59
N GLY A 207 6.41 -19.08 8.03
CA GLY A 207 5.78 -20.05 7.17
C GLY A 207 4.73 -20.94 7.84
N ALA A 208 4.43 -20.77 9.12
CA ALA A 208 3.37 -21.53 9.78
C ALA A 208 1.99 -21.26 9.15
N PRO A 209 1.08 -22.25 9.14
CA PRO A 209 -0.29 -22.03 8.66
C PRO A 209 -1.06 -21.13 9.63
N VAL A 210 -1.94 -20.27 9.10
CA VAL A 210 -2.87 -19.50 9.94
C VAL A 210 -3.87 -20.43 10.60
N PRO A 211 -4.02 -20.42 11.96
CA PRO A 211 -4.99 -21.23 12.66
C PRO A 211 -6.42 -21.05 12.16
N ARG A 212 -7.22 -22.12 12.18
CA ARG A 212 -8.57 -22.11 11.62
C ARG A 212 -9.48 -21.10 12.28
N ASP A 213 -9.41 -20.95 13.59
CA ASP A 213 -10.23 -19.98 14.36
C ASP A 213 -9.89 -18.54 13.99
N VAL A 214 -8.63 -18.25 13.68
CA VAL A 214 -8.15 -16.93 13.22
C VAL A 214 -8.65 -16.66 11.79
N ARG A 215 -8.58 -17.66 10.90
CA ARG A 215 -9.13 -17.55 9.53
C ARG A 215 -10.64 -17.34 9.53
N LEU A 216 -11.38 -17.98 10.44
CA LEU A 216 -12.82 -17.77 10.59
C LEU A 216 -13.18 -16.36 11.05
N ARG A 217 -12.23 -15.63 11.65
CA ARG A 217 -12.36 -14.19 11.98
C ARG A 217 -12.00 -13.27 10.82
N GLY A 218 -11.69 -13.83 9.64
CA GLY A 218 -11.32 -13.07 8.45
C GLY A 218 -9.86 -12.62 8.39
N LEU A 219 -8.98 -13.15 9.25
CA LEU A 219 -7.55 -12.86 9.24
C LEU A 219 -6.80 -13.92 8.44
N GLY A 220 -6.25 -13.54 7.30
CA GLY A 220 -5.42 -14.37 6.44
C GLY A 220 -3.93 -13.98 6.47
N LYS A 221 -3.14 -14.59 5.59
CA LYS A 221 -1.79 -14.12 5.27
C LYS A 221 -1.86 -12.86 4.39
N PRO A 222 -0.77 -12.06 4.31
CA PRO A 222 -0.71 -10.95 3.34
C PRO A 222 -1.01 -11.36 1.90
N GLU A 223 -0.59 -12.57 1.51
CA GLU A 223 -0.81 -13.14 0.17
C GLU A 223 -2.30 -13.40 -0.10
N ASP A 224 -3.09 -13.76 0.92
CA ASP A 224 -4.54 -13.98 0.77
C ASP A 224 -5.29 -12.68 0.41
N ALA A 225 -4.71 -11.51 0.72
CA ALA A 225 -5.26 -10.20 0.38
C ALA A 225 -4.74 -9.65 -0.95
N ALA A 226 -3.79 -10.32 -1.59
CA ALA A 226 -3.12 -9.91 -2.82
C ALA A 226 -3.59 -10.70 -4.06
N GLY A 227 -4.28 -11.83 -3.84
CA GLY A 227 -4.77 -12.74 -4.89
C GLY A 227 -6.11 -12.37 -5.49
#